data_e59e8267030234728f918d348d652507
#
_entry.id   e59e8267030234728f918d348d652507
#
_cell.length_a   1.000
_cell.length_b   1.000
_cell.length_c   1.000
_cell.angle_alpha   90.00
_cell.angle_beta   90.00
_cell.angle_gamma   90.00
#
_symmetry.space_group_name_H-M   'P 1'
#
loop_
_entity.id
_entity.type
_entity.pdbx_description
1 polymer ?
#
loop_
_entity_poly.entity_id
_entity_poly.type
_entity_poly.pdbx_seq_one_letter_code
_entity_poly.pdbx_strand_id
1 'polypeptide(L)'
;GEDGYQSKYAHCLSLSVSAGQEVKRGDVIAAVGSTGNSTGPHLHLEVSHGGEYLNPYYFVDNGALGYTQGRRGGFGRQGTPAREDPGEPMGEDESAALLSVAERYLGFPYVWGGSTPETSFDCSGYVSYVVNQSGAGNVGRQTAQGLYDLTGPVPREELSAGDLVFFTGTYSTAAPVSHVGIYVGDGRMIHAGERVCFADLTSGYWLSHYFGAGRLR
;
A
#
# COMPACT_ATOMS: atom_id res chain seq x y z
N GLY A 1 3.92 17.85 16.45
CA GLY A 1 3.16 17.17 17.52
C GLY A 1 4.12 16.70 18.59
N GLU A 2 3.61 16.35 19.76
CA GLU A 2 4.42 15.90 20.91
C GLU A 2 5.24 14.64 20.60
N ASP A 3 4.80 13.84 19.63
CA ASP A 3 5.45 12.58 19.22
C ASP A 3 6.49 12.75 18.10
N GLY A 4 6.90 13.98 17.76
CA GLY A 4 7.91 14.24 16.73
C GLY A 4 7.41 14.15 15.29
N TYR A 5 6.11 13.92 15.06
CA TYR A 5 5.51 13.97 13.74
C TYR A 5 5.35 15.42 13.26
N GLN A 6 5.62 15.63 11.97
CA GLN A 6 5.44 16.91 11.30
C GLN A 6 4.55 16.70 10.06
N SER A 7 3.65 17.65 9.83
CA SER A 7 2.85 17.70 8.61
C SER A 7 3.05 19.04 7.90
N LYS A 8 3.17 19.01 6.57
CA LYS A 8 3.33 20.17 5.72
C LYS A 8 2.20 20.22 4.69
N TYR A 9 1.55 21.35 4.63
CA TYR A 9 0.45 21.63 3.71
C TYR A 9 0.91 22.70 2.72
N ALA A 10 1.01 22.35 1.43
CA ALA A 10 1.50 23.29 0.42
C ALA A 10 0.43 23.68 -0.60
N HIS A 11 0.75 24.68 -1.41
CA HIS A 11 -0.09 25.30 -2.44
C HIS A 11 -1.39 25.94 -1.92
N CYS A 12 -1.45 26.21 -0.60
CA CYS A 12 -2.61 26.83 0.02
C CYS A 12 -2.94 28.22 -0.58
N LEU A 13 -4.23 28.49 -0.79
CA LEU A 13 -4.70 29.80 -1.20
C LEU A 13 -4.58 30.82 -0.06
N SER A 14 -4.90 30.40 1.15
CA SER A 14 -4.81 31.22 2.37
C SER A 14 -4.59 30.33 3.58
N LEU A 15 -3.99 30.91 4.63
CA LEU A 15 -3.84 30.29 5.94
C LEU A 15 -4.88 30.87 6.90
N SER A 16 -5.52 30.00 7.70
CA SER A 16 -6.49 30.35 8.74
C SER A 16 -5.88 30.31 10.14
N VAL A 17 -4.59 30.03 10.24
CA VAL A 17 -3.84 29.87 11.49
C VAL A 17 -2.57 30.71 11.46
N SER A 18 -2.05 31.04 12.66
CA SER A 18 -0.82 31.81 12.85
C SER A 18 0.32 30.92 13.37
N ALA A 19 1.56 31.38 13.16
CA ALA A 19 2.71 30.69 13.72
C ALA A 19 2.63 30.58 15.25
N GLY A 20 2.88 29.37 15.78
CA GLY A 20 2.76 29.06 17.19
C GLY A 20 1.36 28.77 17.69
N GLN A 21 0.36 28.81 16.82
CA GLN A 21 -1.03 28.45 17.19
C GLN A 21 -1.15 26.93 17.36
N GLU A 22 -1.71 26.51 18.48
CA GLU A 22 -2.11 25.10 18.66
C GLU A 22 -3.40 24.82 17.89
N VAL A 23 -3.42 23.66 17.23
CA VAL A 23 -4.58 23.19 16.46
C VAL A 23 -4.92 21.74 16.83
N LYS A 24 -6.17 21.38 16.71
CA LYS A 24 -6.68 20.02 16.93
C LYS A 24 -7.06 19.37 15.61
N ARG A 25 -7.13 18.04 15.61
CA ARG A 25 -7.66 17.28 14.47
C ARG A 25 -9.06 17.78 14.11
N GLY A 26 -9.25 18.13 12.84
CA GLY A 26 -10.52 18.66 12.32
C GLY A 26 -10.60 20.18 12.26
N ASP A 27 -9.66 20.92 12.84
CA ASP A 27 -9.61 22.37 12.71
C ASP A 27 -9.29 22.78 11.27
N VAL A 28 -9.95 23.84 10.80
CA VAL A 28 -9.64 24.43 9.49
C VAL A 28 -8.37 25.27 9.62
N ILE A 29 -7.29 24.83 8.97
CA ILE A 29 -5.97 25.47 9.04
C ILE A 29 -5.63 26.29 7.80
N ALA A 30 -6.20 25.93 6.64
CA ALA A 30 -5.94 26.58 5.36
C ALA A 30 -7.04 26.31 4.35
N ALA A 31 -7.08 27.10 3.29
CA ALA A 31 -7.88 26.82 2.09
C ALA A 31 -7.00 26.24 0.99
N VAL A 32 -7.51 25.21 0.29
CA VAL A 32 -6.84 24.61 -0.87
C VAL A 32 -6.68 25.67 -1.96
N GLY A 33 -5.52 25.66 -2.61
CA GLY A 33 -5.18 26.59 -3.67
C GLY A 33 -4.29 25.98 -4.74
N SER A 34 -3.63 26.85 -5.49
CA SER A 34 -2.68 26.51 -6.55
C SER A 34 -1.49 27.47 -6.56
N THR A 35 -1.05 27.92 -5.39
CA THR A 35 0.09 28.84 -5.24
C THR A 35 1.42 28.15 -5.47
N GLY A 36 2.44 28.91 -5.91
CA GLY A 36 3.76 28.35 -6.19
C GLY A 36 3.79 27.47 -7.45
N ASN A 37 4.64 26.45 -7.46
CA ASN A 37 4.77 25.54 -8.60
C ASN A 37 3.66 24.48 -8.55
N SER A 38 2.53 24.77 -9.17
CA SER A 38 1.31 23.94 -9.15
C SER A 38 0.62 23.99 -10.52
N THR A 39 0.08 22.87 -10.97
CA THR A 39 -0.63 22.75 -12.26
C THR A 39 -2.15 22.94 -12.12
N GLY A 40 -2.67 23.18 -10.93
CA GLY A 40 -4.09 23.41 -10.64
C GLY A 40 -4.39 23.25 -9.16
N PRO A 41 -5.59 23.64 -8.70
CA PRO A 41 -5.96 23.55 -7.28
C PRO A 41 -5.86 22.11 -6.75
N HIS A 42 -5.01 21.92 -5.75
CA HIS A 42 -4.85 20.63 -5.05
C HIS A 42 -4.24 20.87 -3.66
N LEU A 43 -4.39 19.88 -2.78
CA LEU A 43 -3.66 19.82 -1.53
C LEU A 43 -2.38 18.99 -1.73
N HIS A 44 -1.24 19.60 -1.48
CA HIS A 44 0.01 18.89 -1.31
C HIS A 44 0.24 18.69 0.19
N LEU A 45 0.15 17.44 0.64
CA LEU A 45 0.36 17.06 2.03
C LEU A 45 1.61 16.19 2.16
N GLU A 46 2.52 16.61 3.02
CA GLU A 46 3.66 15.79 3.43
C GLU A 46 3.51 15.46 4.93
N VAL A 47 3.89 14.25 5.33
CA VAL A 47 4.05 13.86 6.73
C VAL A 47 5.45 13.32 6.92
N SER A 48 6.11 13.69 8.02
CA SER A 48 7.43 13.18 8.36
C SER A 48 7.56 12.90 9.86
N HIS A 49 8.46 11.99 10.21
CA HIS A 49 8.85 11.68 11.58
C HIS A 49 10.36 11.43 11.64
N GLY A 50 11.07 12.06 12.58
CA GLY A 50 12.52 11.90 12.69
C GLY A 50 13.31 12.33 11.44
N GLY A 51 12.74 13.17 10.56
CA GLY A 51 13.35 13.60 9.29
C GLY A 51 13.05 12.69 8.09
N GLU A 52 12.36 11.56 8.28
CA GLU A 52 11.93 10.67 7.20
C GLU A 52 10.50 10.99 6.77
N TYR A 53 10.25 10.99 5.43
CA TYR A 53 8.90 11.18 4.89
C TYR A 53 8.07 9.92 5.01
N LEU A 54 6.83 10.09 5.44
CA LEU A 54 5.84 9.03 5.59
C LEU A 54 4.70 9.24 4.59
N ASN A 55 3.97 8.17 4.26
CA ASN A 55 2.81 8.29 3.39
C ASN A 55 1.66 9.01 4.11
N PRO A 56 1.26 10.24 3.65
CA PRO A 56 0.23 11.04 4.31
C PRO A 56 -1.15 10.37 4.39
N TYR A 57 -1.42 9.42 3.48
CA TYR A 57 -2.70 8.71 3.41
C TYR A 57 -3.12 8.07 4.74
N TYR A 58 -2.16 7.64 5.56
CA TYR A 58 -2.43 7.01 6.87
C TYR A 58 -2.68 7.99 8.01
N PHE A 59 -2.47 9.27 7.76
CA PHE A 59 -2.61 10.33 8.78
C PHE A 59 -3.86 11.18 8.57
N VAL A 60 -4.61 10.93 7.48
CA VAL A 60 -5.84 11.66 7.15
C VAL A 60 -7.05 10.74 7.22
N ASP A 61 -8.16 11.28 7.70
CA ASP A 61 -9.45 10.59 7.68
C ASP A 61 -10.08 10.72 6.29
N ASN A 62 -9.85 9.70 5.46
CA ASN A 62 -10.33 9.68 4.08
C ASN A 62 -11.87 9.57 3.99
N GLY A 63 -12.54 9.08 5.04
CA GLY A 63 -14.01 9.01 5.11
C GLY A 63 -14.64 10.38 5.34
N ALA A 64 -14.03 11.22 6.19
CA ALA A 64 -14.52 12.56 6.49
C ALA A 64 -14.34 13.56 5.34
N LEU A 65 -13.41 13.31 4.42
CA LEU A 65 -13.10 14.21 3.31
C LEU A 65 -14.01 14.02 2.09
N GLY A 66 -14.98 13.09 2.14
CA GLY A 66 -15.85 12.81 1.00
C GLY A 66 -15.06 12.48 -0.28
N TYR A 67 -13.92 11.80 -0.14
CA TYR A 67 -13.08 11.41 -1.26
C TYR A 67 -13.80 10.34 -2.08
N THR A 68 -14.74 10.78 -2.87
CA THR A 68 -15.06 10.06 -4.11
C THR A 68 -13.82 10.23 -4.97
N GLN A 69 -13.17 9.13 -5.32
CA GLN A 69 -12.08 9.14 -6.31
C GLN A 69 -12.52 10.03 -7.47
N GLY A 70 -11.82 11.15 -7.65
CA GLY A 70 -12.18 12.16 -8.64
C GLY A 70 -12.34 11.49 -10.00
N ARG A 71 -13.53 11.55 -10.55
CA ARG A 71 -13.79 11.20 -11.93
C ARG A 71 -12.92 12.11 -12.80
N ARG A 72 -11.77 11.61 -13.22
CA ARG A 72 -11.13 12.14 -14.42
C ARG A 72 -12.07 11.82 -15.58
N GLY A 73 -12.53 12.87 -16.26
CA GLY A 73 -13.45 12.79 -17.34
C GLY A 73 -13.04 11.78 -18.40
N GLY A 74 -14.00 10.98 -18.81
CA GLY A 74 -14.18 10.36 -20.11
C GLY A 74 -13.13 9.37 -20.58
N PHE A 75 -13.27 8.12 -20.15
CA PHE A 75 -13.34 6.94 -21.03
C PHE A 75 -14.14 5.90 -20.26
N GLY A 76 -15.26 5.45 -20.82
CA GLY A 76 -16.16 4.50 -20.18
C GLY A 76 -15.45 3.21 -19.79
N ARG A 77 -15.24 3.02 -18.50
CA ARG A 77 -15.08 1.70 -17.90
C ARG A 77 -16.34 1.42 -17.11
N GLN A 78 -16.99 0.33 -17.49
CA GLN A 78 -18.03 -0.29 -16.69
C GLN A 78 -17.49 -0.45 -15.25
N GLY A 79 -18.31 -0.06 -14.27
CA GLY A 79 -17.93 0.06 -12.88
C GLY A 79 -17.22 -1.18 -12.35
N THR A 80 -16.02 -1.00 -11.85
CA THR A 80 -15.45 -1.89 -10.84
C THR A 80 -16.35 -1.76 -9.61
N PRO A 81 -16.90 -2.85 -9.08
CA PRO A 81 -17.67 -2.77 -7.84
C PRO A 81 -16.79 -2.20 -6.73
N ALA A 82 -17.39 -1.39 -5.88
CA ALA A 82 -16.75 -0.88 -4.67
C ALA A 82 -16.12 -2.07 -3.91
N ARG A 83 -14.86 -1.93 -3.51
CA ARG A 83 -14.15 -2.91 -2.68
C ARG A 83 -14.64 -2.73 -1.25
N GLU A 84 -15.82 -3.28 -0.92
CA GLU A 84 -16.53 -2.94 0.32
C GLU A 84 -16.37 -4.00 1.43
N ASP A 85 -15.82 -5.18 1.14
CA ASP A 85 -15.68 -6.26 2.14
C ASP A 85 -14.32 -6.96 1.97
N PRO A 86 -13.45 -6.98 3.00
CA PRO A 86 -12.20 -7.72 2.96
C PRO A 86 -12.40 -9.23 2.89
N GLY A 87 -13.59 -9.74 3.22
CA GLY A 87 -13.84 -11.15 3.45
C GLY A 87 -13.27 -11.63 4.80
N GLU A 88 -13.58 -12.88 5.15
CA GLU A 88 -13.02 -13.50 6.34
C GLU A 88 -11.51 -13.75 6.18
N PRO A 89 -10.71 -13.65 7.26
CA PRO A 89 -9.30 -14.07 7.25
C PRO A 89 -9.17 -15.54 6.80
N MET A 90 -8.05 -15.84 6.14
CA MET A 90 -7.70 -17.25 5.87
C MET A 90 -7.71 -18.05 7.16
N GLY A 91 -8.20 -19.29 7.11
CA GLY A 91 -8.08 -20.21 8.22
C GLY A 91 -6.61 -20.47 8.60
N GLU A 92 -6.35 -20.87 9.85
CA GLU A 92 -4.97 -21.12 10.30
C GLU A 92 -4.25 -22.16 9.44
N ASP A 93 -4.92 -23.24 9.04
CA ASP A 93 -4.33 -24.28 8.18
C ASP A 93 -4.02 -23.74 6.76
N GLU A 94 -4.89 -22.89 6.22
CA GLU A 94 -4.73 -22.31 4.89
C GLU A 94 -3.59 -21.30 4.85
N SER A 95 -3.54 -20.41 5.84
CA SER A 95 -2.45 -19.45 5.97
C SER A 95 -1.11 -20.14 6.24
N ALA A 96 -1.08 -21.19 7.07
CA ALA A 96 0.11 -21.99 7.30
C ALA A 96 0.58 -22.69 6.02
N ALA A 97 -0.33 -23.24 5.21
CA ALA A 97 0.00 -23.84 3.92
C ALA A 97 0.59 -22.81 2.95
N LEU A 98 0.01 -21.61 2.86
CA LEU A 98 0.51 -20.50 2.05
C LEU A 98 1.92 -20.11 2.46
N LEU A 99 2.16 -19.90 3.76
CA LEU A 99 3.46 -19.51 4.28
C LEU A 99 4.50 -20.62 4.12
N SER A 100 4.11 -21.88 4.33
CA SER A 100 5.01 -23.03 4.07
C SER A 100 5.50 -23.07 2.62
N VAL A 101 4.64 -22.76 1.64
CA VAL A 101 5.06 -22.65 0.23
C VAL A 101 5.96 -21.45 0.04
N ALA A 102 5.61 -20.30 0.61
CA ALA A 102 6.39 -19.08 0.49
C ALA A 102 7.84 -19.26 0.97
N GLU A 103 8.02 -19.84 2.13
CA GLU A 103 9.33 -20.01 2.79
C GLU A 103 10.29 -20.94 2.03
N ARG A 104 9.78 -21.86 1.20
CA ARG A 104 10.64 -22.77 0.38
C ARG A 104 11.56 -22.02 -0.57
N TYR A 105 11.22 -20.79 -0.92
CA TYR A 105 11.94 -19.99 -1.91
C TYR A 105 12.79 -18.89 -1.28
N LEU A 106 12.95 -18.88 0.06
CA LEU A 106 13.86 -17.96 0.74
C LEU A 106 15.26 -18.00 0.12
N GLY A 107 15.80 -16.83 -0.16
CA GLY A 107 17.12 -16.67 -0.77
C GLY A 107 17.14 -16.70 -2.30
N PHE A 108 16.04 -17.04 -2.98
CA PHE A 108 15.98 -16.97 -4.45
C PHE A 108 16.22 -15.52 -4.91
N PRO A 109 17.10 -15.29 -5.89
CA PRO A 109 17.41 -13.94 -6.35
C PRO A 109 16.21 -13.32 -7.06
N TYR A 110 16.13 -11.98 -7.02
CA TYR A 110 15.14 -11.24 -7.79
C TYR A 110 15.48 -11.29 -9.28
N VAL A 111 14.50 -11.64 -10.11
CA VAL A 111 14.61 -11.59 -11.57
C VAL A 111 13.36 -10.93 -12.13
N TRP A 112 13.52 -9.79 -12.80
CA TRP A 112 12.42 -9.06 -13.41
C TRP A 112 11.65 -9.95 -14.39
N GLY A 113 10.31 -10.03 -14.20
CA GLY A 113 9.41 -10.89 -14.98
C GLY A 113 9.45 -12.37 -14.59
N GLY A 114 10.33 -12.77 -13.69
CA GLY A 114 10.41 -14.15 -13.19
C GLY A 114 9.17 -14.53 -12.39
N SER A 115 8.73 -15.77 -12.51
CA SER A 115 7.46 -16.22 -11.91
C SER A 115 7.41 -17.70 -11.55
N THR A 116 8.51 -18.42 -11.71
CA THR A 116 8.65 -19.84 -11.35
C THR A 116 10.01 -20.10 -10.72
N PRO A 117 10.20 -21.22 -10.02
CA PRO A 117 11.53 -21.58 -9.48
C PRO A 117 12.63 -21.61 -10.52
N GLU A 118 12.33 -22.01 -11.76
CA GLU A 118 13.29 -22.12 -12.85
C GLU A 118 13.73 -20.74 -13.38
N THR A 119 12.84 -19.77 -13.34
CA THR A 119 13.10 -18.39 -13.80
C THR A 119 13.51 -17.46 -12.67
N SER A 120 13.42 -17.93 -11.40
CA SER A 120 13.38 -17.12 -10.22
C SER A 120 12.15 -16.18 -10.22
N PHE A 121 12.12 -15.14 -9.41
CA PHE A 121 10.90 -14.37 -9.14
C PHE A 121 11.12 -12.87 -9.20
N ASP A 122 10.15 -12.13 -9.76
CA ASP A 122 9.88 -10.76 -9.34
C ASP A 122 8.86 -10.74 -8.17
N CYS A 123 8.54 -9.57 -7.62
CA CYS A 123 7.66 -9.46 -6.45
C CYS A 123 6.28 -10.06 -6.70
N SER A 124 5.66 -9.74 -7.81
CA SER A 124 4.31 -10.18 -8.15
C SER A 124 4.29 -11.61 -8.69
N GLY A 125 5.35 -12.04 -9.38
CA GLY A 125 5.52 -13.42 -9.82
C GLY A 125 5.66 -14.38 -8.65
N TYR A 126 6.43 -13.99 -7.65
CA TYR A 126 6.57 -14.73 -6.41
C TYR A 126 5.22 -14.91 -5.71
N VAL A 127 4.50 -13.82 -5.44
CA VAL A 127 3.21 -13.89 -4.76
C VAL A 127 2.20 -14.69 -5.57
N SER A 128 2.10 -14.46 -6.89
CA SER A 128 1.20 -15.23 -7.76
C SER A 128 1.50 -16.72 -7.73
N TYR A 129 2.80 -17.08 -7.79
CA TYR A 129 3.22 -18.46 -7.73
C TYR A 129 2.88 -19.12 -6.38
N VAL A 130 3.19 -18.46 -5.29
CA VAL A 130 2.91 -18.96 -3.92
C VAL A 130 1.41 -19.19 -3.71
N VAL A 131 0.56 -18.22 -4.08
CA VAL A 131 -0.90 -18.33 -3.97
C VAL A 131 -1.42 -19.52 -4.79
N ASN A 132 -0.99 -19.65 -6.04
CA ASN A 132 -1.45 -20.75 -6.90
C ASN A 132 -0.96 -22.12 -6.42
N GLN A 133 0.25 -22.23 -5.85
CA GLN A 133 0.83 -23.49 -5.38
C GLN A 133 0.33 -23.93 -4.01
N SER A 134 -0.06 -23.01 -3.15
CA SER A 134 -0.58 -23.31 -1.82
C SER A 134 -2.04 -23.78 -1.82
N GLY A 135 -2.77 -23.50 -2.92
CA GLY A 135 -4.20 -23.72 -2.98
C GLY A 135 -5.04 -22.60 -2.35
N ALA A 136 -4.41 -21.54 -1.83
CA ALA A 136 -5.11 -20.37 -1.27
C ALA A 136 -5.86 -19.52 -2.31
N GLY A 137 -5.68 -19.83 -3.60
CA GLY A 137 -6.37 -19.20 -4.71
C GLY A 137 -5.81 -19.61 -6.06
N ASN A 138 -6.48 -19.15 -7.12
CA ASN A 138 -5.99 -19.29 -8.49
C ASN A 138 -6.01 -17.90 -9.15
N VAL A 139 -4.94 -17.14 -8.94
CA VAL A 139 -4.83 -15.77 -9.45
C VAL A 139 -4.13 -15.68 -10.81
N GLY A 140 -3.56 -16.79 -11.29
CA GLY A 140 -2.69 -16.79 -12.47
C GLY A 140 -1.42 -15.95 -12.25
N ARG A 141 -0.74 -15.53 -13.35
CA ARG A 141 0.40 -14.60 -13.28
C ARG A 141 -0.12 -13.17 -13.30
N GLN A 142 0.08 -12.43 -12.24
CA GLN A 142 -0.38 -11.04 -12.09
C GLN A 142 0.80 -10.07 -11.97
N THR A 143 0.53 -8.80 -12.20
CA THR A 143 1.36 -7.68 -11.72
C THR A 143 1.00 -7.35 -10.27
N ALA A 144 1.82 -6.53 -9.59
CA ALA A 144 1.48 -6.07 -8.23
C ALA A 144 0.13 -5.30 -8.21
N GLN A 145 -0.14 -4.46 -9.22
CA GLN A 145 -1.43 -3.80 -9.38
C GLN A 145 -2.55 -4.81 -9.64
N GLY A 146 -2.32 -5.82 -10.48
CA GLY A 146 -3.33 -6.86 -10.76
C GLY A 146 -3.71 -7.66 -9.51
N LEU A 147 -2.73 -8.02 -8.67
CA LEU A 147 -3.00 -8.65 -7.38
C LEU A 147 -3.81 -7.72 -6.47
N TYR A 148 -3.45 -6.43 -6.41
CA TYR A 148 -4.21 -5.44 -5.64
C TYR A 148 -5.67 -5.38 -6.10
N ASP A 149 -5.94 -5.41 -7.40
CA ASP A 149 -7.29 -5.34 -7.97
C ASP A 149 -8.14 -6.60 -7.69
N LEU A 150 -7.48 -7.74 -7.42
CA LEU A 150 -8.14 -9.03 -7.08
C LEU A 150 -8.45 -9.18 -5.59
N THR A 151 -7.93 -8.32 -4.72
CA THR A 151 -8.11 -8.42 -3.27
C THR A 151 -9.20 -7.50 -2.74
N GLY A 152 -9.89 -7.90 -1.66
CA GLY A 152 -10.70 -7.01 -0.81
C GLY A 152 -9.79 -6.17 0.09
N PRO A 153 -10.08 -4.86 0.33
CA PRO A 153 -9.22 -4.01 1.15
C PRO A 153 -9.23 -4.46 2.61
N VAL A 154 -8.06 -4.51 3.23
CA VAL A 154 -7.90 -4.84 4.66
C VAL A 154 -7.29 -3.64 5.37
N PRO A 155 -7.90 -3.13 6.46
CA PRO A 155 -7.27 -2.15 7.33
C PRO A 155 -5.95 -2.71 7.90
N ARG A 156 -4.96 -1.84 8.08
CA ARG A 156 -3.63 -2.27 8.53
C ARG A 156 -3.66 -2.97 9.90
N GLU A 157 -4.54 -2.50 10.78
CA GLU A 157 -4.78 -3.03 12.11
C GLU A 157 -5.49 -4.39 12.15
N GLU A 158 -6.10 -4.78 11.02
CA GLU A 158 -6.83 -6.06 10.85
C GLU A 158 -6.05 -7.08 10.01
N LEU A 159 -4.77 -6.79 9.72
CA LEU A 159 -3.91 -7.69 8.97
C LEU A 159 -3.79 -9.06 9.64
N SER A 160 -4.03 -10.09 8.87
CA SER A 160 -3.87 -11.48 9.24
C SER A 160 -2.85 -12.18 8.34
N ALA A 161 -2.17 -13.19 8.85
CA ALA A 161 -1.21 -13.97 8.06
C ALA A 161 -1.86 -14.49 6.76
N GLY A 162 -1.18 -14.29 5.63
CA GLY A 162 -1.70 -14.59 4.31
C GLY A 162 -2.28 -13.39 3.55
N ASP A 163 -2.60 -12.27 4.22
CA ASP A 163 -2.99 -11.04 3.53
C ASP A 163 -1.86 -10.50 2.68
N LEU A 164 -2.20 -9.85 1.57
CA LEU A 164 -1.22 -9.22 0.69
C LEU A 164 -1.00 -7.76 1.10
N VAL A 165 0.25 -7.35 1.17
CA VAL A 165 0.65 -5.96 1.47
C VAL A 165 1.25 -5.33 0.22
N PHE A 166 0.83 -4.11 -0.08
CA PHE A 166 1.12 -3.41 -1.33
C PHE A 166 1.86 -2.11 -1.09
N PHE A 167 2.75 -1.77 -2.02
CA PHE A 167 3.61 -0.59 -1.90
C PHE A 167 3.63 0.21 -3.20
N THR A 168 3.90 1.51 -3.07
CA THR A 168 4.01 2.46 -4.17
C THR A 168 5.42 3.04 -4.25
N GLY A 169 5.84 3.51 -5.42
CA GLY A 169 7.09 4.25 -5.58
C GLY A 169 8.38 3.44 -5.35
N THR A 170 8.32 2.10 -5.27
CA THR A 170 9.50 1.24 -5.12
C THR A 170 10.34 1.18 -6.40
N TYR A 171 9.73 1.44 -7.55
CA TYR A 171 10.38 1.70 -8.85
C TYR A 171 9.46 2.57 -9.71
N SER A 172 10.01 3.13 -10.81
CA SER A 172 9.24 4.00 -11.72
C SER A 172 8.25 3.18 -12.54
N THR A 173 6.96 3.42 -12.34
CA THR A 173 5.86 2.79 -13.06
C THR A 173 4.66 3.73 -13.15
N ALA A 174 3.83 3.57 -14.18
CA ALA A 174 2.58 4.30 -14.31
C ALA A 174 1.46 3.75 -13.41
N ALA A 175 1.60 2.53 -12.89
CA ALA A 175 0.65 1.92 -11.98
C ALA A 175 0.84 2.46 -10.55
N PRO A 176 -0.24 2.69 -9.78
CA PRO A 176 -0.15 3.12 -8.39
C PRO A 176 0.60 2.15 -7.50
N VAL A 177 0.40 0.84 -7.72
CA VAL A 177 1.06 -0.23 -6.96
C VAL A 177 2.27 -0.73 -7.71
N SER A 178 3.44 -0.60 -7.09
CA SER A 178 4.72 -1.00 -7.68
C SER A 178 5.32 -2.27 -7.05
N HIS A 179 4.88 -2.67 -5.85
CA HIS A 179 5.44 -3.84 -5.16
C HIS A 179 4.39 -4.53 -4.30
N VAL A 180 4.62 -5.82 -4.00
CA VAL A 180 3.73 -6.65 -3.20
C VAL A 180 4.52 -7.67 -2.38
N GLY A 181 4.02 -7.98 -1.18
CA GLY A 181 4.48 -9.05 -0.31
C GLY A 181 3.31 -9.77 0.34
N ILE A 182 3.59 -10.87 1.04
CA ILE A 182 2.63 -11.63 1.85
C ILE A 182 2.89 -11.30 3.30
N TYR A 183 1.87 -10.87 4.04
CA TYR A 183 1.96 -10.64 5.47
C TYR A 183 2.10 -11.96 6.22
N VAL A 184 3.07 -12.04 7.13
CA VAL A 184 3.37 -13.27 7.88
C VAL A 184 3.06 -13.17 9.37
N GLY A 185 2.49 -12.04 9.81
CA GLY A 185 2.29 -11.73 11.22
C GLY A 185 3.40 -10.84 11.79
N ASP A 186 3.19 -10.36 13.01
CA ASP A 186 4.16 -9.60 13.82
C ASP A 186 4.80 -8.40 13.10
N GLY A 187 4.03 -7.71 12.25
CA GLY A 187 4.51 -6.56 11.49
C GLY A 187 5.53 -6.90 10.40
N ARG A 188 5.58 -8.16 9.95
CA ARG A 188 6.52 -8.63 8.92
C ARG A 188 5.81 -9.13 7.67
N MET A 189 6.53 -9.08 6.56
CA MET A 189 6.12 -9.71 5.30
C MET A 189 7.24 -10.60 4.76
N ILE A 190 6.88 -11.53 3.87
CA ILE A 190 7.79 -12.21 2.97
C ILE A 190 7.56 -11.71 1.55
N HIS A 191 8.61 -11.37 0.83
CA HIS A 191 8.53 -10.79 -0.51
C HIS A 191 9.78 -11.09 -1.34
N ALA A 192 9.71 -10.93 -2.67
CA ALA A 192 10.89 -10.89 -3.52
C ALA A 192 11.37 -9.42 -3.67
N GLY A 193 12.39 -9.06 -2.88
CA GLY A 193 13.15 -7.82 -2.98
C GLY A 193 14.42 -8.05 -3.83
N GLU A 194 15.64 -7.79 -3.32
CA GLU A 194 16.87 -8.25 -3.99
C GLU A 194 16.91 -9.79 -4.08
N ARG A 195 16.27 -10.42 -3.13
CA ARG A 195 16.01 -11.86 -3.03
C ARG A 195 14.69 -12.08 -2.33
N VAL A 196 14.18 -13.29 -2.34
CA VAL A 196 13.07 -13.67 -1.46
C VAL A 196 13.55 -13.65 -0.02
N CYS A 197 12.95 -12.77 0.79
CA CYS A 197 13.33 -12.57 2.20
C CYS A 197 12.17 -12.02 3.03
N PHE A 198 12.35 -12.08 4.34
CA PHE A 198 11.47 -11.34 5.26
C PHE A 198 11.85 -9.86 5.33
N ALA A 199 10.86 -9.01 5.50
CA ALA A 199 11.04 -7.59 5.73
C ALA A 199 10.10 -7.09 6.84
N ASP A 200 10.57 -6.11 7.59
CA ASP A 200 9.83 -5.45 8.66
C ASP A 200 9.01 -4.28 8.07
N LEU A 201 7.68 -4.36 8.19
CA LEU A 201 6.74 -3.35 7.74
C LEU A 201 6.78 -2.07 8.58
N THR A 202 7.40 -2.11 9.76
CA THR A 202 7.57 -0.95 10.65
C THR A 202 8.84 -0.16 10.32
N SER A 203 9.72 -0.69 9.44
CA SER A 203 10.91 0.03 8.97
C SER A 203 10.53 1.29 8.19
N GLY A 204 11.36 2.33 8.26
CA GLY A 204 11.11 3.61 7.59
C GLY A 204 10.84 3.46 6.09
N TYR A 205 11.63 2.62 5.40
CA TYR A 205 11.45 2.39 3.96
C TYR A 205 10.07 1.80 3.62
N TRP A 206 9.70 0.66 4.21
CA TRP A 206 8.42 0.01 3.89
C TRP A 206 7.23 0.81 4.39
N LEU A 207 7.39 1.50 5.53
CA LEU A 207 6.35 2.37 6.05
C LEU A 207 6.08 3.56 5.11
N SER A 208 7.13 4.19 4.57
CA SER A 208 6.99 5.33 3.64
C SER A 208 6.42 4.94 2.26
N HIS A 209 6.60 3.69 1.84
CA HIS A 209 6.10 3.18 0.55
C HIS A 209 4.80 2.36 0.68
N TYR A 210 4.29 2.15 1.87
CA TYR A 210 3.08 1.37 2.07
C TYR A 210 1.88 2.02 1.34
N PHE A 211 1.21 1.24 0.50
CA PHE A 211 0.05 1.69 -0.28
C PHE A 211 -1.28 1.17 0.32
N GLY A 212 -1.28 -0.03 0.85
CA GLY A 212 -2.45 -0.67 1.42
C GLY A 212 -2.27 -2.17 1.60
N ALA A 213 -3.33 -2.83 2.02
CA ALA A 213 -3.38 -4.27 2.11
C ALA A 213 -4.67 -4.82 1.52
N GLY A 214 -4.67 -6.11 1.22
CA GLY A 214 -5.85 -6.76 0.69
C GLY A 214 -5.84 -8.27 0.92
N ARG A 215 -7.04 -8.82 1.03
CA ARG A 215 -7.30 -10.25 1.22
C ARG A 215 -7.80 -10.86 -0.07
N LEU A 216 -7.25 -12.02 -0.45
CA LEU A 216 -7.76 -12.80 -1.58
C LEU A 216 -9.19 -13.29 -1.26
N ARG A 217 -10.03 -13.35 -2.28
CA ARG A 217 -11.43 -13.77 -2.19
C ARG A 217 -11.64 -15.09 -2.91
#